data_60f11eb550a10e947858c820f42e6ebf
#
_entry.id   60f11eb550a10e947858c820f42e6ebf
#
_cell.length_a   1.000
_cell.length_b   1.000
_cell.length_c   1.000
_cell.angle_alpha   90.00
_cell.angle_beta   90.00
_cell.angle_gamma   90.00
#
_symmetry.space_group_name_H-M   'P 1'
#
loop_
_entity.id
_entity.type
_entity.pdbx_description
1 polymer ?
#
loop_
_entity_poly.entity_id
_entity_poly.type
_entity_poly.pdbx_seq_one_letter_code
_entity_poly.pdbx_strand_id
1 'polypeptide(L)'
;MPKWGRRGHTDAMSKYAILRTQKLKATGAVWRSLKHAFREQPTPNADPERAANNAHLGASSAREAMEKVRARLPEKRRKDAVLAIEYLITASPEAMKGMGSNGCTAYFNDALKWLKQRHGGANVVYSGVHRDESTPHMYAYVVPLDESTGRLNARRWLGGAKALSEMQTDFAANVGARHGLERGIKGSRAKHERVKRHYGLVNQAHDQAAELGMLDKASLAIGKPTKKGRTQKTEKIAR
;
A
#
# COMPACT_ATOMS: atom_id res chain seq x y z
N MET A 1 43.31 24.04 10.08
CA MET A 1 41.85 24.24 10.05
C MET A 1 41.26 23.53 8.83
N PRO A 2 40.66 22.36 8.93
CA PRO A 2 40.04 21.70 7.77
C PRO A 2 38.64 22.31 7.53
N LYS A 3 38.42 22.84 6.34
CA LYS A 3 37.14 23.35 5.86
C LYS A 3 36.20 22.14 5.63
N TRP A 4 35.17 22.02 6.44
CA TRP A 4 34.04 21.11 6.20
C TRP A 4 33.21 21.65 5.05
N GLY A 5 33.43 21.09 3.85
CA GLY A 5 32.55 21.33 2.71
C GLY A 5 31.16 20.77 3.03
N ARG A 6 30.17 21.64 3.16
CA ARG A 6 28.75 21.28 3.09
C ARG A 6 28.50 20.62 1.74
N ARG A 7 28.41 19.32 1.69
CA ARG A 7 27.81 18.61 0.54
C ARG A 7 26.36 19.06 0.48
N GLY A 8 26.02 19.85 -0.52
CA GLY A 8 24.64 20.21 -0.84
C GLY A 8 23.87 18.91 -1.06
N HIS A 9 22.98 18.59 -0.16
CA HIS A 9 21.95 17.58 -0.35
C HIS A 9 20.98 18.19 -1.37
N THR A 10 21.21 17.96 -2.65
CA THR A 10 20.11 18.05 -3.63
C THR A 10 19.17 16.94 -3.20
N ASP A 11 18.00 17.32 -2.73
CA ASP A 11 16.88 16.46 -2.40
C ASP A 11 16.39 15.77 -3.69
N ALA A 12 17.17 14.81 -4.18
CA ALA A 12 16.72 13.88 -5.19
C ALA A 12 15.63 13.05 -4.52
N MET A 13 14.35 13.36 -4.80
CA MET A 13 13.19 12.67 -4.24
C MET A 13 13.38 11.17 -4.38
N SER A 14 13.56 10.51 -3.25
CA SER A 14 13.94 9.09 -3.20
C SER A 14 12.85 8.22 -3.83
N LYS A 15 13.22 7.50 -4.88
CA LYS A 15 12.31 6.64 -5.66
C LYS A 15 12.35 5.23 -5.10
N TYR A 16 11.47 4.90 -4.18
CA TYR A 16 11.44 3.59 -3.53
C TYR A 16 10.41 2.65 -4.12
N ALA A 17 10.81 1.39 -4.33
CA ALA A 17 9.89 0.28 -4.51
C ALA A 17 9.22 -0.05 -3.18
N ILE A 18 7.90 -0.17 -3.18
CA ILE A 18 7.10 -0.44 -1.97
C ILE A 18 6.40 -1.78 -2.12
N LEU A 19 6.72 -2.71 -1.22
CA LEU A 19 6.12 -4.03 -1.13
C LEU A 19 5.60 -4.25 0.28
N ARG A 20 4.31 -4.52 0.42
CA ARG A 20 3.67 -4.84 1.70
C ARG A 20 2.95 -6.17 1.62
N THR A 21 2.80 -6.83 2.76
CA THR A 21 2.11 -8.11 2.85
C THR A 21 1.17 -8.15 4.03
N GLN A 22 0.04 -8.83 3.85
CA GLN A 22 -0.90 -9.14 4.92
C GLN A 22 -1.23 -10.63 4.91
N LYS A 23 -1.18 -11.27 6.10
CA LYS A 23 -1.59 -12.67 6.27
C LYS A 23 -3.08 -12.75 6.56
N LEU A 24 -3.84 -13.35 5.67
CA LEU A 24 -5.28 -13.55 5.80
C LEU A 24 -5.54 -14.97 6.31
N LYS A 25 -6.02 -15.10 7.54
CA LYS A 25 -6.21 -16.41 8.22
C LYS A 25 -7.65 -16.88 8.22
N ALA A 26 -8.61 -15.98 8.06
CA ALA A 26 -10.03 -16.30 8.08
C ALA A 26 -10.65 -16.11 6.68
N THR A 27 -11.56 -16.99 6.30
CA THR A 27 -12.33 -16.88 5.05
C THR A 27 -13.01 -15.53 4.90
N GLY A 28 -13.61 -15.00 5.98
CA GLY A 28 -14.22 -13.67 5.96
C GLY A 28 -13.22 -12.53 5.78
N ALA A 29 -11.95 -12.69 6.21
CA ALA A 29 -10.91 -11.70 5.97
C ALA A 29 -10.49 -11.71 4.49
N VAL A 30 -10.31 -12.89 3.88
CA VAL A 30 -10.04 -13.03 2.44
C VAL A 30 -11.18 -12.43 1.63
N TRP A 31 -12.43 -12.74 1.98
CA TRP A 31 -13.61 -12.24 1.30
C TRP A 31 -13.71 -10.70 1.32
N ARG A 32 -13.56 -10.08 2.49
CA ARG A 32 -13.57 -8.60 2.60
C ARG A 32 -12.45 -7.94 1.82
N SER A 33 -11.26 -8.53 1.84
CA SER A 33 -10.11 -8.03 1.09
C SER A 33 -10.33 -8.13 -0.43
N LEU A 34 -10.88 -9.25 -0.92
CA LEU A 34 -11.24 -9.41 -2.33
C LEU A 34 -12.34 -8.43 -2.75
N LYS A 35 -13.40 -8.24 -1.95
CA LYS A 35 -14.44 -7.24 -2.24
C LYS A 35 -13.88 -5.84 -2.37
N HIS A 36 -12.89 -5.46 -1.55
CA HIS A 36 -12.18 -4.19 -1.69
C HIS A 36 -11.42 -4.14 -3.03
N ALA A 37 -10.70 -5.21 -3.39
CA ALA A 37 -9.92 -5.27 -4.62
C ALA A 37 -10.79 -5.20 -5.89
N PHE A 38 -12.03 -5.68 -5.84
CA PHE A 38 -12.99 -5.61 -6.94
C PHE A 38 -13.94 -4.41 -6.86
N ARG A 39 -13.77 -3.49 -5.88
CA ARG A 39 -14.69 -2.36 -5.64
C ARG A 39 -16.15 -2.79 -5.38
N GLU A 40 -16.36 -4.02 -4.89
CA GLU A 40 -17.66 -4.55 -4.49
C GLU A 40 -18.07 -4.11 -3.07
N GLN A 41 -17.41 -3.10 -2.53
CA GLN A 41 -17.75 -2.42 -1.27
C GLN A 41 -17.34 -0.95 -1.34
N PRO A 42 -17.96 -0.05 -0.54
CA PRO A 42 -17.61 1.36 -0.50
C PRO A 42 -16.11 1.57 -0.24
N THR A 43 -15.46 2.37 -1.10
CA THR A 43 -14.05 2.72 -1.01
C THR A 43 -13.92 4.23 -1.17
N PRO A 44 -13.97 5.00 -0.06
CA PRO A 44 -14.08 6.46 -0.09
C PRO A 44 -12.92 7.20 -0.78
N ASN A 45 -11.75 6.56 -0.91
CA ASN A 45 -10.56 7.11 -1.55
C ASN A 45 -10.41 6.72 -3.03
N ALA A 46 -11.35 5.93 -3.56
CA ALA A 46 -11.39 5.58 -4.97
C ALA A 46 -12.31 6.56 -5.72
N ASP A 47 -11.87 6.96 -6.91
CA ASP A 47 -12.63 7.79 -7.83
C ASP A 47 -13.49 6.88 -8.74
N PRO A 48 -14.82 6.92 -8.63
CA PRO A 48 -15.70 6.05 -9.42
C PRO A 48 -15.56 6.28 -10.93
N GLU A 49 -15.27 7.51 -11.39
CA GLU A 49 -15.11 7.83 -12.80
C GLU A 49 -13.88 7.17 -13.41
N ARG A 50 -12.87 6.87 -12.58
CA ARG A 50 -11.63 6.21 -12.99
C ARG A 50 -11.65 4.69 -12.76
N ALA A 51 -12.71 4.13 -12.18
CA ALA A 51 -12.82 2.70 -11.88
C ALA A 51 -12.64 1.81 -13.11
N ALA A 52 -13.07 2.27 -14.29
CA ALA A 52 -12.88 1.58 -15.58
C ALA A 52 -11.38 1.41 -15.96
N ASN A 53 -10.47 2.19 -15.37
CA ASN A 53 -9.03 2.09 -15.60
C ASN A 53 -8.36 0.99 -14.76
N ASN A 54 -9.08 0.40 -13.82
CA ASN A 54 -8.58 -0.72 -13.04
C ASN A 54 -8.44 -1.97 -13.92
N ALA A 55 -7.45 -2.78 -13.60
CA ALA A 55 -7.21 -4.03 -14.33
C ALA A 55 -7.33 -5.23 -13.38
N HIS A 56 -7.91 -6.32 -13.87
CA HIS A 56 -8.05 -7.56 -13.14
C HIS A 56 -7.46 -8.70 -13.95
N LEU A 57 -6.68 -9.56 -13.32
CA LEU A 57 -6.06 -10.72 -13.92
C LEU A 57 -6.28 -11.95 -13.05
N GLY A 58 -6.77 -13.00 -13.63
CA GLY A 58 -7.01 -14.27 -12.97
C GLY A 58 -8.44 -14.45 -12.46
N ALA A 59 -9.21 -13.37 -12.25
CA ALA A 59 -10.63 -13.44 -11.90
C ALA A 59 -11.33 -12.15 -12.31
N SER A 60 -12.65 -12.22 -12.54
CA SER A 60 -13.51 -11.10 -12.93
C SER A 60 -14.37 -10.55 -11.77
N SER A 61 -14.41 -11.24 -10.63
CA SER A 61 -15.20 -10.87 -9.45
C SER A 61 -14.56 -11.40 -8.17
N ALA A 62 -14.94 -10.81 -7.02
CA ALA A 62 -14.50 -11.29 -5.71
C ALA A 62 -14.95 -12.74 -5.46
N ARG A 63 -16.12 -13.13 -6.01
CA ARG A 63 -16.64 -14.50 -5.92
C ARG A 63 -15.69 -15.46 -6.65
N GLU A 64 -15.37 -15.19 -7.90
CA GLU A 64 -14.49 -16.05 -8.72
C GLU A 64 -13.09 -16.15 -8.09
N ALA A 65 -12.52 -15.02 -7.62
CA ALA A 65 -11.24 -15.04 -6.93
C ALA A 65 -11.28 -15.88 -5.65
N MET A 66 -12.39 -15.81 -4.89
CA MET A 66 -12.57 -16.61 -3.69
C MET A 66 -12.71 -18.11 -3.98
N GLU A 67 -13.38 -18.47 -5.08
CA GLU A 67 -13.47 -19.85 -5.55
C GLU A 67 -12.08 -20.39 -5.91
N LYS A 68 -11.26 -19.62 -6.59
CA LYS A 68 -9.85 -19.98 -6.88
C LYS A 68 -9.01 -20.14 -5.63
N VAL A 69 -9.19 -19.25 -4.64
CA VAL A 69 -8.55 -19.43 -3.33
C VAL A 69 -8.98 -20.77 -2.72
N ARG A 70 -10.28 -21.06 -2.67
CA ARG A 70 -10.81 -22.30 -2.08
C ARG A 70 -10.31 -23.56 -2.80
N ALA A 71 -10.32 -23.54 -4.13
CA ALA A 71 -9.83 -24.65 -4.95
C ALA A 71 -8.34 -24.95 -4.73
N ARG A 72 -7.57 -23.93 -4.32
CA ARG A 72 -6.14 -24.07 -4.05
C ARG A 72 -5.82 -24.49 -2.62
N LEU A 73 -6.80 -24.42 -1.68
CA LEU A 73 -6.58 -24.82 -0.30
C LEU A 73 -6.54 -26.34 -0.16
N PRO A 74 -5.58 -26.90 0.61
CA PRO A 74 -5.59 -28.34 0.91
C PRO A 74 -6.77 -28.68 1.83
N GLU A 75 -7.29 -29.88 1.69
CA GLU A 75 -8.41 -30.39 2.48
C GLU A 75 -8.10 -30.35 3.99
N LYS A 76 -6.95 -30.90 4.35
CA LYS A 76 -6.46 -30.90 5.74
C LYS A 76 -5.54 -29.70 5.99
N ARG A 77 -5.94 -28.83 6.91
CA ARG A 77 -5.16 -27.65 7.32
C ARG A 77 -5.38 -27.29 8.77
N ARG A 78 -4.42 -26.62 9.38
CA ARG A 78 -4.56 -26.13 10.76
C ARG A 78 -5.63 -25.02 10.81
N LYS A 79 -6.33 -24.92 11.95
CA LYS A 79 -7.37 -23.91 12.19
C LYS A 79 -6.84 -22.46 12.05
N ASP A 80 -5.59 -22.22 12.42
CA ASP A 80 -4.91 -20.92 12.39
C ASP A 80 -4.04 -20.70 11.13
N ALA A 81 -4.17 -21.57 10.12
CA ALA A 81 -3.40 -21.47 8.89
C ALA A 81 -3.65 -20.16 8.16
N VAL A 82 -2.63 -19.61 7.53
CA VAL A 82 -2.78 -18.49 6.60
C VAL A 82 -3.38 -19.05 5.32
N LEU A 83 -4.59 -18.61 4.98
CA LEU A 83 -5.33 -19.05 3.79
C LEU A 83 -4.85 -18.34 2.53
N ALA A 84 -4.54 -17.05 2.65
CA ALA A 84 -3.95 -16.26 1.59
C ALA A 84 -2.98 -15.23 2.15
N ILE A 85 -1.97 -14.89 1.35
CA ILE A 85 -1.13 -13.71 1.54
C ILE A 85 -1.60 -12.66 0.54
N GLU A 86 -2.03 -11.52 1.05
CA GLU A 86 -2.26 -10.34 0.23
C GLU A 86 -0.96 -9.59 0.07
N TYR A 87 -0.60 -9.27 -1.16
CA TYR A 87 0.48 -8.37 -1.53
C TYR A 87 -0.10 -7.04 -1.99
N LEU A 88 0.46 -5.95 -1.52
CA LEU A 88 0.26 -4.61 -2.06
C LEU A 88 1.61 -4.12 -2.58
N ILE A 89 1.67 -3.80 -3.87
CA ILE A 89 2.87 -3.37 -4.57
C ILE A 89 2.62 -2.01 -5.22
N THR A 90 3.50 -1.06 -4.96
CA THR A 90 3.52 0.27 -5.53
C THR A 90 4.94 0.84 -5.48
N ALA A 91 5.11 2.12 -5.75
CA ALA A 91 6.34 2.87 -5.49
C ALA A 91 6.00 4.19 -4.81
N SER A 92 7.02 5.01 -4.48
CA SER A 92 6.77 6.37 -4.01
C SER A 92 5.91 7.15 -5.02
N PRO A 93 4.99 8.03 -4.56
CA PRO A 93 4.02 8.72 -5.44
C PRO A 93 4.68 9.42 -6.62
N GLU A 94 5.81 10.07 -6.39
CA GLU A 94 6.60 10.78 -7.40
C GLU A 94 7.16 9.82 -8.46
N ALA A 95 7.61 8.65 -8.04
CA ALA A 95 8.10 7.63 -8.94
C ALA A 95 6.96 7.07 -9.81
N MET A 96 5.80 6.76 -9.22
CA MET A 96 4.63 6.29 -9.96
C MET A 96 4.15 7.32 -10.98
N LYS A 97 4.12 8.61 -10.60
CA LYS A 97 3.78 9.72 -11.49
C LYS A 97 4.79 9.85 -12.64
N GLY A 98 6.09 9.76 -12.33
CA GLY A 98 7.16 9.87 -13.32
C GLY A 98 7.23 8.73 -14.33
N MET A 99 6.77 7.52 -13.95
CA MET A 99 6.71 6.38 -14.88
C MET A 99 5.60 6.52 -15.93
N GLY A 100 4.55 7.28 -15.66
CA GLY A 100 3.36 7.31 -16.49
C GLY A 100 2.64 5.97 -16.59
N SER A 101 1.58 5.89 -17.41
CA SER A 101 0.72 4.69 -17.48
C SER A 101 1.45 3.45 -17.97
N ASN A 102 2.26 3.57 -19.03
CA ASN A 102 2.98 2.43 -19.63
C ASN A 102 4.07 1.92 -18.69
N GLY A 103 4.85 2.81 -18.06
CA GLY A 103 5.87 2.43 -17.09
C GLY A 103 5.29 1.74 -15.86
N CYS A 104 4.17 2.25 -15.33
CA CYS A 104 3.44 1.58 -14.25
C CYS A 104 2.97 0.18 -14.64
N THR A 105 2.46 0.02 -15.86
CA THR A 105 2.02 -1.29 -16.37
C THR A 105 3.20 -2.26 -16.47
N ALA A 106 4.33 -1.83 -17.00
CA ALA A 106 5.55 -2.65 -17.09
C ALA A 106 6.04 -3.05 -15.67
N TYR A 107 6.07 -2.11 -14.73
CA TYR A 107 6.45 -2.36 -13.34
C TYR A 107 5.56 -3.42 -12.67
N PHE A 108 4.24 -3.31 -12.80
CA PHE A 108 3.31 -4.28 -12.23
C PHE A 108 3.38 -5.65 -12.91
N ASN A 109 3.64 -5.71 -14.21
CA ASN A 109 3.87 -6.97 -14.92
C ASN A 109 5.13 -7.69 -14.42
N ASP A 110 6.24 -6.96 -14.24
CA ASP A 110 7.48 -7.52 -13.67
C ASP A 110 7.26 -7.97 -12.21
N ALA A 111 6.52 -7.20 -11.42
CA ALA A 111 6.16 -7.57 -10.06
C ALA A 111 5.30 -8.85 -10.00
N LEU A 112 4.33 -9.00 -10.90
CA LEU A 112 3.52 -10.21 -10.99
C LEU A 112 4.36 -11.42 -11.42
N LYS A 113 5.28 -11.25 -12.37
CA LYS A 113 6.22 -12.28 -12.80
C LYS A 113 7.09 -12.74 -11.64
N TRP A 114 7.63 -11.80 -10.86
CA TRP A 114 8.42 -12.09 -9.66
C TRP A 114 7.59 -12.86 -8.61
N LEU A 115 6.33 -12.48 -8.35
CA LEU A 115 5.44 -13.20 -7.44
C LEU A 115 5.23 -14.65 -7.91
N LYS A 116 4.98 -14.87 -9.20
CA LYS A 116 4.80 -16.21 -9.78
C LYS A 116 6.06 -17.07 -9.66
N GLN A 117 7.23 -16.48 -9.88
CA GLN A 117 8.52 -17.18 -9.70
C GLN A 117 8.74 -17.56 -8.23
N ARG A 118 8.43 -16.64 -7.31
CA ARG A 118 8.65 -16.83 -5.88
C ARG A 118 7.71 -17.86 -5.24
N HIS A 119 6.46 -17.91 -5.66
CA HIS A 119 5.42 -18.71 -5.02
C HIS A 119 4.95 -19.91 -5.84
N GLY A 120 5.32 -19.98 -7.10
CA GLY A 120 4.69 -20.85 -8.08
C GLY A 120 3.45 -20.19 -8.72
N GLY A 121 3.34 -20.31 -10.05
CA GLY A 121 2.28 -19.64 -10.79
C GLY A 121 0.86 -19.99 -10.35
N ALA A 122 0.62 -21.29 -10.00
CA ALA A 122 -0.67 -21.77 -9.53
C ALA A 122 -1.08 -21.21 -8.16
N ASN A 123 -0.14 -20.79 -7.34
CA ASN A 123 -0.40 -20.20 -6.02
C ASN A 123 -0.83 -18.74 -6.10
N VAL A 124 -0.52 -18.03 -7.19
CA VAL A 124 -0.95 -16.64 -7.44
C VAL A 124 -2.32 -16.67 -8.10
N VAL A 125 -3.37 -16.66 -7.29
CA VAL A 125 -4.74 -16.93 -7.75
C VAL A 125 -5.43 -15.73 -8.38
N TYR A 126 -5.03 -14.52 -8.01
CA TYR A 126 -5.57 -13.28 -8.53
C TYR A 126 -4.58 -12.13 -8.36
N SER A 127 -4.58 -11.20 -9.31
CA SER A 127 -3.96 -9.88 -9.17
C SER A 127 -4.82 -8.80 -9.83
N GLY A 128 -4.81 -7.60 -9.26
CA GLY A 128 -5.50 -6.44 -9.81
C GLY A 128 -4.66 -5.19 -9.65
N VAL A 129 -4.82 -4.23 -10.56
CA VAL A 129 -4.17 -2.92 -10.50
C VAL A 129 -5.24 -1.86 -10.34
N HIS A 130 -5.15 -1.11 -9.27
CA HIS A 130 -5.98 0.06 -9.03
C HIS A 130 -5.32 1.31 -9.59
N ARG A 131 -6.03 2.03 -10.44
CA ARG A 131 -5.67 3.32 -11.01
C ARG A 131 -6.68 4.42 -10.65
N ASP A 132 -7.68 4.07 -9.91
CA ASP A 132 -8.77 4.92 -9.42
C ASP A 132 -8.46 5.64 -8.10
N GLU A 133 -7.30 5.41 -7.51
CA GLU A 133 -6.80 6.13 -6.34
C GLU A 133 -5.69 7.12 -6.72
N SER A 134 -5.21 7.92 -5.74
CA SER A 134 -4.16 8.93 -5.94
C SER A 134 -2.83 8.34 -6.45
N THR A 135 -2.50 7.13 -6.00
CA THR A 135 -1.27 6.43 -6.39
C THR A 135 -1.61 5.05 -6.92
N PRO A 136 -1.28 4.72 -8.19
CA PRO A 136 -1.50 3.40 -8.75
C PRO A 136 -0.81 2.31 -7.91
N HIS A 137 -1.50 1.20 -7.68
CA HIS A 137 -0.95 0.08 -6.93
C HIS A 137 -1.55 -1.25 -7.36
N MET A 138 -0.79 -2.33 -7.19
CA MET A 138 -1.22 -3.68 -7.49
C MET A 138 -1.53 -4.43 -6.20
N TYR A 139 -2.67 -5.13 -6.18
CA TYR A 139 -2.94 -6.23 -5.26
C TYR A 139 -2.66 -7.56 -5.91
N ALA A 140 -2.14 -8.51 -5.14
CA ALA A 140 -2.08 -9.90 -5.53
C ALA A 140 -2.40 -10.82 -4.35
N TYR A 141 -3.10 -11.91 -4.64
CA TYR A 141 -3.51 -12.90 -3.65
C TYR A 141 -2.82 -14.22 -3.94
N VAL A 142 -2.08 -14.68 -2.94
CA VAL A 142 -1.26 -15.89 -3.04
C VAL A 142 -1.69 -16.87 -1.98
N VAL A 143 -2.12 -18.06 -2.37
CA VAL A 143 -2.31 -19.18 -1.44
C VAL A 143 -0.92 -19.75 -1.12
N PRO A 144 -0.48 -19.74 0.17
CA PRO A 144 0.87 -20.15 0.52
C PRO A 144 0.99 -21.70 0.62
N LEU A 145 0.60 -22.39 -0.45
CA LEU A 145 0.71 -23.83 -0.55
C LEU A 145 2.15 -24.21 -0.89
N ASP A 146 2.76 -25.01 -0.07
CA ASP A 146 4.06 -25.61 -0.32
C ASP A 146 3.86 -26.92 -1.08
N GLU A 147 4.16 -26.90 -2.38
CA GLU A 147 3.94 -28.02 -3.29
C GLU A 147 4.70 -29.29 -2.85
N SER A 148 5.85 -29.14 -2.20
CA SER A 148 6.65 -30.29 -1.76
C SER A 148 6.03 -31.04 -0.59
N THR A 149 5.21 -30.35 0.20
CA THR A 149 4.57 -30.94 1.40
C THR A 149 3.06 -31.06 1.30
N GLY A 150 2.44 -30.39 0.31
CA GLY A 150 0.99 -30.28 0.17
C GLY A 150 0.34 -29.47 1.30
N ARG A 151 1.09 -28.66 2.06
CA ARG A 151 0.61 -27.94 3.24
C ARG A 151 0.72 -26.43 3.09
N LEU A 152 -0.18 -25.69 3.74
CA LEU A 152 -0.06 -24.23 3.84
C LEU A 152 1.13 -23.85 4.72
N ASN A 153 2.10 -23.13 4.16
CA ASN A 153 3.36 -22.79 4.81
C ASN A 153 3.76 -21.32 4.56
N ALA A 154 2.94 -20.37 5.01
CA ALA A 154 3.26 -18.95 4.88
C ALA A 154 4.60 -18.57 5.54
N ARG A 155 5.08 -19.35 6.53
CA ARG A 155 6.37 -19.10 7.21
C ARG A 155 7.56 -19.25 6.26
N ARG A 156 7.47 -20.10 5.25
CA ARG A 156 8.51 -20.27 4.22
C ARG A 156 8.86 -18.93 3.56
N TRP A 157 7.87 -18.09 3.32
CA TRP A 157 8.05 -16.81 2.59
C TRP A 157 8.06 -15.58 3.50
N LEU A 158 7.33 -15.62 4.63
CA LEU A 158 7.12 -14.48 5.54
C LEU A 158 7.52 -14.82 6.99
N GLY A 159 8.54 -15.64 7.17
CA GLY A 159 8.98 -16.19 8.45
C GLY A 159 9.89 -15.27 9.26
N GLY A 160 9.36 -14.16 9.76
CA GLY A 160 10.08 -13.25 10.67
C GLY A 160 10.74 -12.06 9.97
N ALA A 161 11.36 -11.19 10.75
CA ALA A 161 11.91 -9.92 10.28
C ALA A 161 13.01 -10.09 9.21
N LYS A 162 13.85 -11.11 9.36
CA LYS A 162 14.93 -11.41 8.41
C LYS A 162 14.36 -11.76 7.04
N ALA A 163 13.42 -12.72 6.96
CA ALA A 163 12.81 -13.13 5.70
C ALA A 163 12.05 -11.99 5.01
N LEU A 164 11.37 -11.14 5.79
CA LEU A 164 10.71 -9.94 5.25
C LEU A 164 11.71 -8.91 4.73
N SER A 165 12.84 -8.70 5.41
CA SER A 165 13.90 -7.79 4.96
C SER A 165 14.57 -8.31 3.69
N GLU A 166 14.84 -9.61 3.59
CA GLU A 166 15.41 -10.27 2.41
C GLU A 166 14.45 -10.18 1.23
N MET A 167 13.15 -10.41 1.45
CA MET A 167 12.12 -10.25 0.42
C MET A 167 12.10 -8.81 -0.15
N GLN A 168 12.21 -7.78 0.68
CA GLN A 168 12.29 -6.39 0.24
C GLN A 168 13.54 -6.15 -0.62
N THR A 169 14.67 -6.73 -0.21
CA THR A 169 15.93 -6.59 -0.95
C THR A 169 15.84 -7.30 -2.31
N ASP A 170 15.33 -8.52 -2.32
CA ASP A 170 15.14 -9.31 -3.53
C ASP A 170 14.18 -8.64 -4.52
N PHE A 171 13.04 -8.15 -4.03
CA PHE A 171 12.08 -7.39 -4.84
C PHE A 171 12.70 -6.13 -5.44
N ALA A 172 13.41 -5.35 -4.65
CA ALA A 172 14.05 -4.13 -5.14
C ALA A 172 15.11 -4.43 -6.19
N ALA A 173 15.90 -5.49 -6.02
CA ALA A 173 16.95 -5.88 -6.96
C ALA A 173 16.38 -6.44 -8.28
N ASN A 174 15.37 -7.33 -8.20
CA ASN A 174 14.87 -8.07 -9.36
C ASN A 174 13.73 -7.35 -10.11
N VAL A 175 13.00 -6.45 -9.43
CA VAL A 175 11.91 -5.68 -10.01
C VAL A 175 12.22 -4.19 -9.97
N GLY A 176 12.44 -3.62 -8.78
CA GLY A 176 12.60 -2.18 -8.59
C GLY A 176 13.71 -1.57 -9.46
N ALA A 177 14.88 -2.18 -9.48
CA ALA A 177 16.05 -1.66 -10.21
C ALA A 177 15.81 -1.48 -11.71
N ARG A 178 14.99 -2.34 -12.33
CA ARG A 178 14.64 -2.24 -13.77
C ARG A 178 13.81 -0.99 -14.08
N HIS A 179 13.17 -0.42 -13.06
CA HIS A 179 12.29 0.75 -13.16
C HIS A 179 12.89 1.98 -12.46
N GLY A 180 14.20 1.96 -12.17
CA GLY A 180 14.90 3.06 -11.50
C GLY A 180 14.45 3.28 -10.06
N LEU A 181 13.95 2.22 -9.39
CA LEU A 181 13.50 2.25 -8.01
C LEU A 181 14.53 1.61 -7.09
N GLU A 182 14.73 2.22 -5.95
CA GLU A 182 15.60 1.76 -4.89
C GLU A 182 14.83 0.96 -3.84
N ARG A 183 15.57 0.19 -3.06
CA ARG A 183 15.05 -0.43 -1.86
C ARG A 183 14.78 0.64 -0.79
N GLY A 184 13.64 0.58 -0.14
CA GLY A 184 13.37 1.39 1.05
C GLY A 184 14.42 1.17 2.16
N ILE A 185 14.56 2.14 3.04
CA ILE A 185 15.59 2.18 4.10
C ILE A 185 15.50 0.93 4.99
N LYS A 186 16.60 0.16 5.07
CA LYS A 186 16.69 -1.03 5.92
C LYS A 186 16.63 -0.62 7.39
N GLY A 187 15.73 -1.26 8.16
CA GLY A 187 15.57 -0.95 9.58
C GLY A 187 14.81 0.35 9.87
N SER A 188 14.17 0.95 8.86
CA SER A 188 13.32 2.14 9.07
C SER A 188 12.31 1.91 10.19
N ARG A 189 12.21 2.87 11.11
CA ARG A 189 11.21 2.89 12.19
C ARG A 189 9.88 3.49 11.73
N ALA A 190 9.77 3.94 10.48
CA ALA A 190 8.55 4.47 9.93
C ALA A 190 7.43 3.41 10.01
N LYS A 191 6.35 3.76 10.69
CA LYS A 191 5.15 2.92 10.79
C LYS A 191 4.18 3.34 9.70
N HIS A 192 3.59 2.35 9.02
CA HIS A 192 2.50 2.62 8.11
C HIS A 192 1.29 3.15 8.90
N GLU A 193 0.89 4.37 8.64
CA GLU A 193 -0.40 4.87 9.13
C GLU A 193 -1.53 4.31 8.27
N ARG A 194 -2.57 3.79 8.93
CA ARG A 194 -3.76 3.32 8.21
C ARG A 194 -4.41 4.53 7.54
N VAL A 195 -4.79 4.37 6.29
CA VAL A 195 -5.49 5.38 5.47
C VAL A 195 -6.65 6.03 6.25
N LYS A 196 -7.42 5.24 7.00
CA LYS A 196 -8.51 5.72 7.87
C LYS A 196 -8.05 6.78 8.88
N ARG A 197 -6.84 6.65 9.45
CA ARG A 197 -6.29 7.63 10.41
C ARG A 197 -5.85 8.90 9.70
N HIS A 198 -5.23 8.77 8.54
CA HIS A 198 -4.83 9.92 7.72
C HIS A 198 -6.03 10.76 7.29
N TYR A 199 -7.07 10.11 6.73
CA TYR A 199 -8.31 10.80 6.37
C TYR A 199 -9.08 11.34 7.58
N GLY A 200 -9.03 10.65 8.73
CA GLY A 200 -9.58 11.18 9.97
C GLY A 200 -8.95 12.51 10.38
N LEU A 201 -7.63 12.63 10.26
CA LEU A 201 -6.91 13.88 10.53
C LEU A 201 -7.19 14.97 9.48
N VAL A 202 -7.25 14.60 8.20
CA VAL A 202 -7.59 15.52 7.11
C VAL A 202 -9.01 16.03 7.25
N ASN A 203 -9.98 15.15 7.52
CA ASN A 203 -11.38 15.54 7.72
C ASN A 203 -11.56 16.42 8.96
N GLN A 204 -10.87 16.11 10.08
CA GLN A 204 -10.86 17.00 11.24
C GLN A 204 -10.30 18.39 10.93
N ALA A 205 -9.26 18.47 10.11
CA ALA A 205 -8.71 19.76 9.66
C ALA A 205 -9.69 20.51 8.76
N HIS A 206 -10.41 19.81 7.87
CA HIS A 206 -11.46 20.38 7.04
C HIS A 206 -12.65 20.86 7.85
N ASP A 207 -13.13 20.05 8.82
CA ASP A 207 -14.24 20.42 9.71
C ASP A 207 -13.88 21.64 10.56
N GLN A 208 -12.65 21.68 11.10
CA GLN A 208 -12.15 22.84 11.85
C GLN A 208 -12.04 24.10 10.97
N ALA A 209 -11.66 23.95 9.70
CA ALA A 209 -11.61 25.04 8.75
C ALA A 209 -13.03 25.52 8.34
N ALA A 210 -13.99 24.60 8.24
CA ALA A 210 -15.39 24.92 7.95
C ALA A 210 -16.10 25.63 9.12
N GLU A 211 -15.69 25.35 10.37
CA GLU A 211 -16.21 25.99 11.57
C GLU A 211 -15.70 27.42 11.81
N LEU A 212 -14.76 27.92 10.98
CA LEU A 212 -14.34 29.31 11.05
C LEU A 212 -15.48 30.20 10.59
N GLY A 213 -16.03 30.97 11.52
CA GLY A 213 -17.08 31.95 11.24
C GLY A 213 -16.65 33.01 10.24
N MET A 214 -17.63 33.72 9.66
CA MET A 214 -17.39 34.74 8.64
C MET A 214 -16.42 35.83 9.11
N LEU A 215 -16.46 36.19 10.41
CA LEU A 215 -15.55 37.15 11.05
C LEU A 215 -14.10 36.64 11.16
N ASP A 216 -13.91 35.33 11.40
CA ASP A 216 -12.59 34.71 11.42
C ASP A 216 -11.97 34.63 10.02
N LYS A 217 -12.80 34.35 9.00
CA LYS A 217 -12.37 34.39 7.59
C LYS A 217 -11.94 35.81 7.14
N ALA A 218 -12.70 36.80 7.55
CA ALA A 218 -12.36 38.20 7.29
C ALA A 218 -11.06 38.61 8.03
N SER A 219 -10.88 38.18 9.27
CA SER A 219 -9.65 38.43 10.04
C SER A 219 -8.40 37.81 9.41
N LEU A 220 -8.52 36.58 8.87
CA LEU A 220 -7.43 35.89 8.15
C LEU A 220 -7.08 36.64 6.84
N ALA A 221 -8.08 37.12 6.10
CA ALA A 221 -7.87 37.82 4.85
C ALA A 221 -7.08 39.12 5.03
N ILE A 222 -7.14 39.78 6.19
CA ILE A 222 -6.39 41.00 6.53
C ILE A 222 -5.15 40.73 7.42
N GLY A 223 -4.71 39.43 7.52
CA GLY A 223 -3.51 39.06 8.24
C GLY A 223 -3.60 39.16 9.77
N LYS A 224 -4.80 39.29 10.35
CA LYS A 224 -5.01 39.34 11.80
C LYS A 224 -5.23 37.93 12.38
N PRO A 225 -4.72 37.63 13.59
CA PRO A 225 -4.93 36.33 14.22
C PRO A 225 -6.40 36.14 14.62
N THR A 226 -6.97 34.97 14.34
CA THR A 226 -8.35 34.58 14.69
C THR A 226 -8.53 34.52 16.21
N LYS A 227 -9.78 34.59 16.72
CA LYS A 227 -10.07 34.42 18.15
C LYS A 227 -9.51 33.09 18.70
N LYS A 228 -9.63 31.98 17.96
CA LYS A 228 -9.05 30.66 18.32
C LYS A 228 -7.52 30.72 18.42
N GLY A 229 -6.84 31.41 17.51
CA GLY A 229 -5.38 31.56 17.54
C GLY A 229 -4.87 32.40 18.71
N ARG A 230 -5.68 33.34 19.24
CA ARG A 230 -5.36 34.11 20.44
C ARG A 230 -5.45 33.24 21.71
N THR A 231 -6.46 32.39 21.83
CA THR A 231 -6.64 31.49 23.00
C THR A 231 -5.49 30.49 23.13
N GLN A 232 -5.05 29.88 22.03
CA GLN A 232 -3.89 28.95 22.05
C GLN A 232 -2.58 29.63 22.41
N LYS A 233 -2.39 30.92 22.06
CA LYS A 233 -1.19 31.67 22.41
C LYS A 233 -1.17 32.06 23.90
N THR A 234 -2.35 32.29 24.47
CA THR A 234 -2.50 32.61 25.91
C THR A 234 -2.26 31.37 26.79
N GLU A 235 -2.75 30.19 26.38
CA GLU A 235 -2.49 28.93 27.09
C GLU A 235 -1.01 28.47 27.03
N LYS A 236 -0.29 28.83 25.97
CA LYS A 236 1.15 28.54 25.85
C LYS A 236 2.04 29.44 26.68
N ILE A 237 1.55 30.61 27.08
CA ILE A 237 2.27 31.58 27.92
C ILE A 237 1.99 31.33 29.43
N ALA A 238 0.92 30.59 29.76
CA ALA A 238 0.48 30.25 31.09
C ALA A 238 0.98 28.88 31.61
N ARG A 239 1.84 28.21 30.87
CA ARG A 239 2.57 26.98 31.23
C ARG A 239 4.08 27.24 31.17
#